data_a4de7d5dbea93b7f460752a5156c1de0
#
_entry.id   a4de7d5dbea93b7f460752a5156c1de0
#
_cell.length_a   1.000
_cell.length_b   1.000
_cell.length_c   1.000
_cell.angle_alpha   90.00
_cell.angle_beta   90.00
_cell.angle_gamma   90.00
#
_symmetry.space_group_name_H-M   'P 1'
#
loop_
_entity.id
_entity.type
_entity.pdbx_description
1 polymer ?
#
loop_
_entity_poly.entity_id
_entity_poly.type
_entity_poly.pdbx_seq_one_letter_code
_entity_poly.pdbx_strand_id
1 'polypeptide(L)'
;MIKCKPCLIIVASIFLSFTPSPNQETPAFCGIRNTSFKSGERVIMKIYYSTLGAYIGAGEASFTTTLDRFNGKPVYHAVGEGKTYSFFDNFFQVRDRYESYIDTSTLLPYKFIRNVDEGGHKIYNNVSFNQVAHTATSTNGVFKITNCMQDVVSAVYYARNIDFSKYKINDKIPFDMFLDDEIYHLYIRYLGREKIKTRYGKFNAIKFKPLLIKGTIFEGGEKMNAWISDDPNHLLLRVESPISVGKIIVDMMGYSNLRYPLTSLISVR
;
A
#
# COMPACT_ATOMS: atom_id res chain seq x y z
N MET A 1 53.43 -72.31 4.59
CA MET A 1 53.23 -71.25 3.56
C MET A 1 51.79 -70.78 3.64
N ILE A 2 51.56 -69.68 4.35
CA ILE A 2 50.22 -69.10 4.55
C ILE A 2 50.18 -67.80 3.71
N LYS A 3 49.33 -67.80 2.68
CA LYS A 3 49.12 -66.66 1.78
C LYS A 3 48.12 -65.72 2.43
N CYS A 4 48.59 -64.52 2.84
CA CYS A 4 47.77 -63.44 3.26
C CYS A 4 47.15 -62.74 2.05
N LYS A 5 45.83 -62.61 2.02
CA LYS A 5 45.11 -61.78 1.02
C LYS A 5 45.00 -60.35 1.52
N PRO A 6 45.23 -59.32 0.70
CA PRO A 6 45.04 -57.94 1.13
C PRO A 6 43.52 -57.59 1.21
N CYS A 7 43.12 -57.03 2.32
CA CYS A 7 41.79 -56.48 2.57
C CYS A 7 41.69 -55.09 1.95
N LEU A 8 40.88 -54.94 0.93
CA LEU A 8 40.63 -53.66 0.25
C LEU A 8 39.56 -52.87 1.06
N ILE A 9 39.98 -51.83 1.75
CA ILE A 9 39.07 -50.93 2.45
C ILE A 9 38.52 -49.91 1.45
N ILE A 10 37.25 -50.01 1.09
CA ILE A 10 36.52 -49.03 0.29
C ILE A 10 36.04 -47.97 1.24
N VAL A 11 36.70 -46.78 1.22
CA VAL A 11 36.20 -45.59 1.89
C VAL A 11 35.14 -44.98 1.02
N ALA A 12 33.87 -45.19 1.38
CA ALA A 12 32.73 -44.54 0.75
C ALA A 12 32.64 -43.07 1.28
N SER A 13 33.11 -42.14 0.48
CA SER A 13 32.94 -40.67 0.73
C SER A 13 31.47 -40.29 0.52
N ILE A 14 30.72 -40.11 1.60
CA ILE A 14 29.38 -39.56 1.57
C ILE A 14 29.50 -38.05 1.32
N PHE A 15 29.34 -37.61 0.08
CA PHE A 15 29.10 -36.22 -0.25
C PHE A 15 27.70 -35.86 0.18
N LEU A 16 27.58 -35.20 1.36
CA LEU A 16 26.37 -34.46 1.74
C LEU A 16 26.24 -33.25 0.81
N SER A 17 25.44 -33.38 -0.23
CA SER A 17 25.02 -32.25 -1.05
C SER A 17 24.10 -31.37 -0.20
N PHE A 18 24.64 -30.30 0.36
CA PHE A 18 23.84 -29.20 0.89
C PHE A 18 23.15 -28.55 -0.33
N THR A 19 21.91 -28.89 -0.62
CA THR A 19 21.05 -28.05 -1.45
C THR A 19 20.71 -26.83 -0.62
N PRO A 20 21.04 -25.61 -1.06
CA PRO A 20 20.56 -24.43 -0.38
C PRO A 20 19.03 -24.46 -0.42
N SER A 21 18.40 -24.40 0.74
CA SER A 21 16.97 -24.22 0.88
C SER A 21 16.56 -22.98 0.06
N PRO A 22 15.49 -23.03 -0.75
CA PRO A 22 15.04 -21.84 -1.45
C PRO A 22 14.85 -20.75 -0.39
N ASN A 23 15.54 -19.63 -0.56
CA ASN A 23 15.34 -18.44 0.27
C ASN A 23 13.85 -18.15 0.27
N GLN A 24 13.18 -18.44 1.37
CA GLN A 24 11.87 -17.85 1.65
C GLN A 24 12.14 -16.36 1.83
N GLU A 25 11.97 -15.61 0.74
CA GLU A 25 11.95 -14.16 0.81
C GLU A 25 10.88 -13.79 1.84
N THR A 26 11.30 -13.24 2.97
CA THR A 26 10.37 -12.69 3.95
C THR A 26 9.53 -11.65 3.22
N PRO A 27 8.19 -11.73 3.27
CA PRO A 27 7.35 -10.76 2.59
C PRO A 27 7.78 -9.36 2.96
N ALA A 28 8.00 -8.48 1.98
CA ALA A 28 8.54 -7.14 2.19
C ALA A 28 7.66 -6.27 3.12
N PHE A 29 6.40 -6.68 3.29
CA PHE A 29 5.42 -6.06 4.18
C PHE A 29 5.33 -6.77 5.54
N CYS A 30 6.43 -7.31 6.05
CA CYS A 30 6.54 -7.89 7.39
C CYS A 30 7.66 -7.22 8.19
N GLY A 31 7.43 -6.95 9.48
CA GLY A 31 8.47 -6.50 10.42
C GLY A 31 8.89 -5.03 10.30
N ILE A 32 8.22 -4.22 9.50
CA ILE A 32 8.48 -2.78 9.42
C ILE A 32 7.80 -2.07 10.61
N ARG A 33 8.50 -1.06 11.16
CA ARG A 33 7.96 -0.17 12.20
C ARG A 33 7.67 1.20 11.62
N ASN A 34 6.72 1.92 12.23
CA ASN A 34 6.40 3.26 11.79
C ASN A 34 7.54 4.25 12.05
N THR A 35 8.09 4.78 10.97
CA THR A 35 9.09 5.86 10.98
C THR A 35 8.59 7.11 10.24
N SER A 36 7.46 7.06 9.51
CA SER A 36 7.10 8.08 8.52
C SER A 36 5.95 8.99 8.91
N PHE A 37 5.04 8.58 9.77
CA PHE A 37 3.87 9.39 10.13
C PHE A 37 3.64 9.42 11.66
N LYS A 38 2.78 10.30 12.12
CA LYS A 38 2.37 10.39 13.52
C LYS A 38 0.86 10.65 13.65
N SER A 39 0.36 10.49 14.87
CA SER A 39 -1.02 10.86 15.22
C SER A 39 -1.29 12.33 14.95
N GLY A 40 -2.48 12.64 14.44
CA GLY A 40 -2.93 13.96 14.05
C GLY A 40 -2.51 14.37 12.64
N GLU A 41 -1.79 13.51 11.90
CA GLU A 41 -1.47 13.79 10.49
C GLU A 41 -2.75 13.87 9.67
N ARG A 42 -2.83 14.89 8.82
CA ARG A 42 -3.89 15.03 7.83
C ARG A 42 -3.28 15.42 6.48
N VAL A 43 -3.76 14.76 5.42
CA VAL A 43 -3.38 15.03 4.03
C VAL A 43 -4.64 15.27 3.22
N ILE A 44 -4.63 16.32 2.40
CA ILE A 44 -5.74 16.70 1.53
C ILE A 44 -5.29 16.51 0.09
N MET A 45 -6.06 15.76 -0.67
CA MET A 45 -5.84 15.46 -2.06
C MET A 45 -6.95 16.06 -2.91
N LYS A 46 -6.63 16.60 -4.08
CA LYS A 46 -7.62 17.04 -5.06
C LYS A 46 -7.58 16.14 -6.28
N ILE A 47 -8.75 15.72 -6.70
CA ILE A 47 -8.95 14.80 -7.81
C ILE A 47 -9.31 15.60 -9.04
N TYR A 48 -8.59 15.36 -10.14
CA TYR A 48 -8.82 15.99 -11.43
C TYR A 48 -9.11 14.92 -12.48
N TYR A 49 -10.13 15.16 -13.27
CA TYR A 49 -10.32 14.48 -14.55
C TYR A 49 -9.54 15.24 -15.63
N SER A 50 -8.77 14.52 -16.43
CA SER A 50 -7.98 15.10 -17.52
C SER A 50 -8.29 14.40 -18.83
N THR A 51 -8.71 15.20 -19.82
CA THR A 51 -8.94 14.77 -21.19
C THR A 51 -8.56 15.90 -22.15
N LEU A 52 -8.00 15.57 -23.32
CA LEU A 52 -7.60 16.54 -24.37
C LEU A 52 -6.79 17.74 -23.83
N GLY A 53 -5.98 17.54 -22.79
CA GLY A 53 -5.18 18.60 -22.16
C GLY A 53 -5.92 19.48 -21.15
N ALA A 54 -7.24 19.35 -21.00
CA ALA A 54 -8.01 20.02 -19.95
C ALA A 54 -7.87 19.29 -18.62
N TYR A 55 -7.88 20.05 -17.53
CA TYR A 55 -7.86 19.56 -16.14
C TYR A 55 -9.08 20.11 -15.42
N ILE A 56 -10.05 19.25 -15.13
CA ILE A 56 -11.29 19.63 -14.48
C ILE A 56 -11.28 19.05 -13.08
N GLY A 57 -11.47 19.90 -12.05
CA GLY A 57 -11.56 19.44 -10.66
C GLY A 57 -12.79 18.58 -10.46
N ALA A 58 -12.59 17.29 -10.19
CA ALA A 58 -13.67 16.30 -10.10
C ALA A 58 -14.11 16.03 -8.65
N GLY A 59 -13.17 16.15 -7.68
CA GLY A 59 -13.45 15.83 -6.30
C GLY A 59 -12.28 16.11 -5.39
N GLU A 60 -12.44 15.66 -4.15
CA GLU A 60 -11.38 15.71 -3.14
C GLU A 60 -11.34 14.42 -2.32
N ALA A 61 -10.18 14.14 -1.76
CA ALA A 61 -10.01 13.09 -0.77
C ALA A 61 -9.20 13.61 0.42
N SER A 62 -9.39 13.03 1.58
CA SER A 62 -8.56 13.30 2.75
C SER A 62 -8.13 12.02 3.42
N PHE A 63 -6.91 12.04 3.99
CA PHE A 63 -6.39 10.98 4.84
C PHE A 63 -6.09 11.58 6.20
N THR A 64 -6.59 10.93 7.25
CA THR A 64 -6.35 11.32 8.64
C THR A 64 -5.87 10.14 9.45
N THR A 65 -4.99 10.39 10.42
CA THR A 65 -4.46 9.34 11.30
C THR A 65 -4.51 9.82 12.73
N THR A 66 -5.17 9.08 13.61
CA THR A 66 -5.23 9.38 15.04
C THR A 66 -4.76 8.16 15.84
N LEU A 67 -4.22 8.39 17.04
CA LEU A 67 -4.02 7.32 18.02
C LEU A 67 -5.35 7.01 18.69
N ASP A 68 -5.65 5.71 18.78
CA ASP A 68 -6.87 5.19 19.40
C ASP A 68 -6.56 3.85 20.09
N ARG A 69 -7.58 3.22 20.64
CA ARG A 69 -7.52 1.88 21.24
C ARG A 69 -8.55 0.96 20.59
N PHE A 70 -8.06 -0.19 20.14
CA PHE A 70 -8.92 -1.27 19.66
C PHE A 70 -8.75 -2.49 20.58
N ASN A 71 -9.82 -2.89 21.28
CA ASN A 71 -9.78 -3.96 22.29
C ASN A 71 -8.63 -3.78 23.30
N GLY A 72 -8.44 -2.54 23.79
CA GLY A 72 -7.40 -2.18 24.76
C GLY A 72 -5.98 -2.01 24.19
N LYS A 73 -5.74 -2.40 22.94
CA LYS A 73 -4.44 -2.28 22.28
C LYS A 73 -4.30 -0.90 21.59
N PRO A 74 -3.13 -0.26 21.65
CA PRO A 74 -2.91 1.01 20.94
C PRO A 74 -2.88 0.78 19.43
N VAL A 75 -3.63 1.61 18.70
CA VAL A 75 -3.72 1.55 17.23
C VAL A 75 -3.59 2.94 16.63
N TYR A 76 -3.12 3.00 15.39
CA TYR A 76 -3.41 4.12 14.51
C TYR A 76 -4.78 3.86 13.85
N HIS A 77 -5.75 4.73 14.12
CA HIS A 77 -6.99 4.76 13.37
C HIS A 77 -6.78 5.66 12.15
N ALA A 78 -6.60 5.03 11.01
CA ALA A 78 -6.38 5.69 9.73
C ALA A 78 -7.68 5.71 8.94
N VAL A 79 -8.06 6.89 8.45
CA VAL A 79 -9.31 7.14 7.73
C VAL A 79 -9.00 7.82 6.41
N GLY A 80 -9.48 7.23 5.31
CA GLY A 80 -9.51 7.82 3.98
C GLY A 80 -10.95 8.15 3.59
N GLU A 81 -11.21 9.38 3.19
CA GLU A 81 -12.51 9.83 2.69
C GLU A 81 -12.35 10.42 1.30
N GLY A 82 -13.29 10.11 0.40
CA GLY A 82 -13.33 10.62 -0.95
C GLY A 82 -14.74 11.06 -1.35
N LYS A 83 -14.82 12.19 -2.06
CA LYS A 83 -16.10 12.67 -2.62
C LYS A 83 -15.90 13.43 -3.91
N THR A 84 -16.85 13.30 -4.81
CA THR A 84 -16.97 14.15 -6.00
C THR A 84 -17.59 15.49 -5.66
N TYR A 85 -17.30 16.52 -6.48
CA TYR A 85 -17.97 17.81 -6.41
C TYR A 85 -19.34 17.73 -7.04
N SER A 86 -20.26 18.63 -6.64
CA SER A 86 -21.68 18.62 -7.07
C SER A 86 -21.86 18.60 -8.60
N PHE A 87 -20.99 19.26 -9.36
CA PHE A 87 -21.02 19.20 -10.82
C PHE A 87 -20.82 17.77 -11.34
N PHE A 88 -19.86 17.02 -10.77
CA PHE A 88 -19.56 15.64 -11.17
C PHE A 88 -20.59 14.65 -10.63
N ASP A 89 -21.26 14.95 -9.53
CA ASP A 89 -22.34 14.11 -8.98
C ASP A 89 -23.45 13.83 -10.00
N ASN A 90 -23.66 14.75 -10.95
CA ASN A 90 -24.64 14.55 -12.03
C ASN A 90 -24.22 13.46 -13.05
N PHE A 91 -22.95 13.10 -13.09
CA PHE A 91 -22.42 12.08 -14.01
C PHE A 91 -22.04 10.81 -13.28
N PHE A 92 -21.33 10.94 -12.17
CA PHE A 92 -20.86 9.82 -11.35
C PHE A 92 -20.56 10.31 -9.94
N GLN A 93 -21.47 10.06 -9.02
CA GLN A 93 -21.32 10.43 -7.62
C GLN A 93 -20.37 9.45 -6.93
N VAL A 94 -19.44 9.96 -6.11
CA VAL A 94 -18.59 9.18 -5.22
C VAL A 94 -18.73 9.70 -3.79
N ARG A 95 -18.98 8.79 -2.86
CA ARG A 95 -19.01 9.02 -1.41
C ARG A 95 -18.39 7.83 -0.71
N ASP A 96 -17.09 7.91 -0.49
CA ASP A 96 -16.29 6.80 -0.02
C ASP A 96 -15.68 7.10 1.34
N ARG A 97 -15.70 6.10 2.21
CA ARG A 97 -15.00 6.10 3.48
C ARG A 97 -14.36 4.74 3.73
N TYR A 98 -13.06 4.77 3.96
CA TYR A 98 -12.23 3.64 4.29
C TYR A 98 -11.57 3.87 5.65
N GLU A 99 -11.61 2.88 6.54
CA GLU A 99 -11.02 2.97 7.88
C GLU A 99 -10.18 1.73 8.15
N SER A 100 -9.03 1.92 8.77
CA SER A 100 -8.20 0.82 9.27
C SER A 100 -7.70 1.12 10.68
N TYR A 101 -7.79 0.10 11.54
CA TYR A 101 -7.25 0.10 12.90
C TYR A 101 -5.93 -0.67 12.89
N ILE A 102 -4.84 0.06 12.79
CA ILE A 102 -3.49 -0.45 12.49
C ILE A 102 -2.70 -0.57 13.80
N ASP A 103 -2.17 -1.74 14.11
CA ASP A 103 -1.30 -1.94 15.27
C ASP A 103 -0.09 -1.00 15.23
N THR A 104 0.17 -0.29 16.33
CA THR A 104 1.25 0.71 16.39
C THR A 104 2.65 0.11 16.35
N SER A 105 2.80 -1.18 16.64
CA SER A 105 4.09 -1.86 16.72
C SER A 105 4.46 -2.62 15.45
N THR A 106 3.45 -3.18 14.74
CA THR A 106 3.64 -4.05 13.59
C THR A 106 3.18 -3.44 12.27
N LEU A 107 2.37 -2.38 12.33
CA LEU A 107 1.66 -1.78 11.19
C LEU A 107 0.71 -2.74 10.46
N LEU A 108 0.28 -3.81 11.13
CA LEU A 108 -0.72 -4.75 10.60
C LEU A 108 -2.12 -4.36 11.08
N PRO A 109 -3.16 -4.53 10.26
CA PRO A 109 -4.50 -4.18 10.65
C PRO A 109 -5.10 -5.18 11.64
N TYR A 110 -5.88 -4.67 12.60
CA TYR A 110 -6.82 -5.43 13.41
C TYR A 110 -8.22 -5.39 12.84
N LYS A 111 -8.58 -4.29 12.17
CA LYS A 111 -9.90 -4.09 11.62
C LYS A 111 -9.87 -3.17 10.40
N PHE A 112 -10.67 -3.50 9.42
CA PHE A 112 -10.91 -2.69 8.23
C PHE A 112 -12.41 -2.48 8.04
N ILE A 113 -12.80 -1.25 7.72
CA ILE A 113 -14.18 -0.89 7.37
C ILE A 113 -14.15 -0.14 6.04
N ARG A 114 -14.98 -0.56 5.11
CA ARG A 114 -15.23 0.13 3.85
C ARG A 114 -16.72 0.44 3.73
N ASN A 115 -17.03 1.71 3.51
CA ASN A 115 -18.38 2.18 3.21
C ASN A 115 -18.28 3.11 2.00
N VAL A 116 -18.66 2.64 0.85
CA VAL A 116 -18.51 3.35 -0.43
C VAL A 116 -19.85 3.40 -1.17
N ASP A 117 -20.04 4.50 -1.93
CA ASP A 117 -21.11 4.69 -2.88
C ASP A 117 -20.51 5.31 -4.15
N GLU A 118 -20.32 4.46 -5.17
CA GLU A 118 -19.73 4.81 -6.46
C GLU A 118 -20.78 4.67 -7.57
N GLY A 119 -21.38 5.79 -7.98
CA GLY A 119 -22.42 5.82 -9.00
C GLY A 119 -23.67 5.06 -8.60
N GLY A 120 -24.01 5.00 -7.30
CA GLY A 120 -25.14 4.25 -6.75
C GLY A 120 -24.79 2.78 -6.42
N HIS A 121 -23.60 2.30 -6.79
CA HIS A 121 -23.10 1.00 -6.35
C HIS A 121 -22.56 1.11 -4.92
N LYS A 122 -23.27 0.50 -3.97
CA LYS A 122 -22.94 0.59 -2.54
C LYS A 122 -22.29 -0.68 -2.05
N ILE A 123 -21.15 -0.54 -1.38
CA ILE A 123 -20.44 -1.64 -0.76
C ILE A 123 -20.17 -1.30 0.71
N TYR A 124 -20.50 -2.22 1.59
CA TYR A 124 -20.11 -2.16 2.99
C TYR A 124 -19.34 -3.42 3.37
N ASN A 125 -18.10 -3.27 3.80
CA ASN A 125 -17.30 -4.34 4.38
C ASN A 125 -16.90 -3.97 5.80
N ASN A 126 -16.88 -4.98 6.68
CA ASN A 126 -16.38 -4.88 8.04
C ASN A 126 -15.61 -6.15 8.34
N VAL A 127 -14.28 -6.06 8.32
CA VAL A 127 -13.36 -7.20 8.41
C VAL A 127 -12.51 -7.06 9.67
N SER A 128 -12.44 -8.09 10.49
CA SER A 128 -11.54 -8.20 11.63
C SER A 128 -10.41 -9.18 11.32
N PHE A 129 -9.17 -8.80 11.61
CA PHE A 129 -7.98 -9.61 11.36
C PHE A 129 -7.42 -10.19 12.67
N ASN A 130 -7.13 -11.47 12.65
CA ASN A 130 -6.30 -12.13 13.66
C ASN A 130 -5.01 -12.59 12.99
N GLN A 131 -3.99 -11.75 13.05
CA GLN A 131 -2.69 -12.01 12.42
C GLN A 131 -1.95 -13.21 13.03
N VAL A 132 -2.22 -13.54 14.31
CA VAL A 132 -1.61 -14.68 15.00
C VAL A 132 -2.28 -16.00 14.60
N ALA A 133 -3.61 -16.00 14.51
CA ALA A 133 -4.38 -17.18 14.10
C ALA A 133 -4.46 -17.32 12.55
N HIS A 134 -3.92 -16.35 11.82
CA HIS A 134 -3.99 -16.27 10.35
C HIS A 134 -5.42 -16.36 9.83
N THR A 135 -6.31 -15.53 10.39
CA THR A 135 -7.71 -15.46 9.98
C THR A 135 -8.19 -14.04 9.79
N ALA A 136 -9.06 -13.85 8.78
CA ALA A 136 -9.89 -12.67 8.61
C ALA A 136 -11.35 -13.08 8.78
N THR A 137 -12.11 -12.28 9.52
CA THR A 137 -13.54 -12.51 9.76
C THR A 137 -14.32 -11.35 9.17
N SER A 138 -15.20 -11.64 8.22
CA SER A 138 -16.17 -10.72 7.63
C SER A 138 -17.60 -11.13 7.99
N THR A 139 -18.58 -10.41 7.45
CA THR A 139 -20.00 -10.79 7.55
C THR A 139 -20.31 -12.12 6.86
N ASN A 140 -19.47 -12.54 5.88
CA ASN A 140 -19.69 -13.74 5.09
C ASN A 140 -19.00 -14.99 5.67
N GLY A 141 -18.13 -14.83 6.66
CA GLY A 141 -17.47 -15.97 7.30
C GLY A 141 -16.07 -15.70 7.82
N VAL A 142 -15.36 -16.79 8.09
CA VAL A 142 -13.96 -16.79 8.54
C VAL A 142 -13.09 -17.37 7.43
N PHE A 143 -12.07 -16.61 7.04
CA PHE A 143 -11.17 -16.92 5.94
C PHE A 143 -9.75 -17.11 6.49
N LYS A 144 -9.03 -18.09 5.94
CA LYS A 144 -7.59 -18.21 6.21
C LYS A 144 -6.83 -17.13 5.44
N ILE A 145 -5.87 -16.49 6.10
CA ILE A 145 -5.01 -15.47 5.49
C ILE A 145 -3.54 -15.83 5.65
N THR A 146 -2.70 -15.23 4.81
CA THR A 146 -1.24 -15.36 4.89
C THR A 146 -0.66 -14.46 5.99
N ASN A 147 0.64 -14.60 6.25
CA ASN A 147 1.39 -13.74 7.17
C ASN A 147 1.38 -12.29 6.70
N CYS A 148 1.32 -11.35 7.66
CA CYS A 148 1.45 -9.91 7.38
C CYS A 148 0.39 -9.39 6.40
N MET A 149 -0.81 -9.93 6.49
CA MET A 149 -1.95 -9.53 5.69
C MET A 149 -2.28 -8.06 5.91
N GLN A 150 -2.45 -7.33 4.81
CA GLN A 150 -2.85 -5.93 4.79
C GLN A 150 -4.32 -5.78 4.36
N ASP A 151 -4.92 -4.65 4.71
CA ASP A 151 -6.09 -4.08 4.03
C ASP A 151 -5.66 -2.92 3.11
N VAL A 152 -6.61 -2.31 2.39
CA VAL A 152 -6.35 -1.22 1.44
C VAL A 152 -5.67 -0.02 2.11
N VAL A 153 -6.12 0.37 3.30
CA VAL A 153 -5.60 1.55 4.02
C VAL A 153 -4.27 1.24 4.69
N SER A 154 -4.20 0.11 5.41
CA SER A 154 -2.98 -0.30 6.09
C SER A 154 -1.81 -0.50 5.12
N ALA A 155 -2.07 -1.03 3.90
CA ALA A 155 -1.06 -1.18 2.86
C ALA A 155 -0.44 0.17 2.45
N VAL A 156 -1.24 1.25 2.35
CA VAL A 156 -0.74 2.61 2.05
C VAL A 156 0.17 3.10 3.16
N TYR A 157 -0.25 2.98 4.43
CA TYR A 157 0.57 3.41 5.57
C TYR A 157 1.82 2.55 5.76
N TYR A 158 1.74 1.26 5.47
CA TYR A 158 2.88 0.36 5.51
C TYR A 158 3.90 0.72 4.42
N ALA A 159 3.45 0.98 3.18
CA ALA A 159 4.30 1.35 2.04
C ALA A 159 5.13 2.62 2.31
N ARG A 160 4.61 3.57 3.09
CA ARG A 160 5.33 4.79 3.52
C ARG A 160 6.55 4.50 4.39
N ASN A 161 6.65 3.31 4.95
CA ASN A 161 7.76 2.91 5.81
C ASN A 161 8.78 2.00 5.10
N ILE A 162 8.64 1.79 3.80
CA ILE A 162 9.58 1.02 2.99
C ILE A 162 10.88 1.82 2.83
N ASP A 163 12.00 1.16 3.08
CA ASP A 163 13.32 1.70 2.77
C ASP A 163 13.65 1.45 1.29
N PHE A 164 13.30 2.40 0.44
CA PHE A 164 13.51 2.32 -1.01
C PHE A 164 15.00 2.34 -1.40
N SER A 165 15.93 2.63 -0.49
CA SER A 165 17.37 2.57 -0.79
C SER A 165 17.87 1.14 -1.03
N LYS A 166 17.14 0.15 -0.55
CA LYS A 166 17.43 -1.28 -0.70
C LYS A 166 17.02 -1.86 -2.06
N TYR A 167 16.29 -1.10 -2.87
CA TYR A 167 15.70 -1.59 -4.11
C TYR A 167 16.35 -0.95 -5.34
N LYS A 168 16.43 -1.73 -6.41
CA LYS A 168 16.83 -1.28 -7.74
C LYS A 168 15.60 -0.93 -8.57
N ILE A 169 15.79 -0.10 -9.60
CA ILE A 169 14.73 0.23 -10.55
C ILE A 169 14.17 -1.06 -11.17
N ASN A 170 12.84 -1.18 -11.20
CA ASN A 170 12.03 -2.31 -11.61
C ASN A 170 11.90 -3.46 -10.60
N ASP A 171 12.52 -3.40 -9.43
CA ASP A 171 12.25 -4.37 -8.38
C ASP A 171 10.78 -4.33 -7.97
N LYS A 172 10.23 -5.52 -7.74
CA LYS A 172 8.87 -5.72 -7.22
C LYS A 172 8.94 -5.95 -5.72
N ILE A 173 8.15 -5.19 -4.98
CA ILE A 173 8.04 -5.29 -3.51
C ILE A 173 6.69 -5.95 -3.22
N PRO A 174 6.64 -7.27 -2.97
CA PRO A 174 5.39 -8.01 -2.84
C PRO A 174 4.70 -7.76 -1.50
N PHE A 175 3.37 -7.83 -1.50
CA PHE A 175 2.54 -7.85 -0.30
C PHE A 175 1.22 -8.55 -0.58
N ASP A 176 0.59 -9.05 0.48
CA ASP A 176 -0.73 -9.67 0.41
C ASP A 176 -1.79 -8.73 1.00
N MET A 177 -2.92 -8.64 0.34
CA MET A 177 -4.05 -7.83 0.75
C MET A 177 -5.34 -8.65 0.76
N PHE A 178 -6.14 -8.48 1.81
CA PHE A 178 -7.47 -9.08 1.91
C PHE A 178 -8.54 -8.03 1.59
N LEU A 179 -9.36 -8.31 0.60
CA LEU A 179 -10.47 -7.47 0.16
C LEU A 179 -11.56 -8.33 -0.46
N ASP A 180 -12.83 -8.01 -0.22
CA ASP A 180 -13.99 -8.72 -0.78
C ASP A 180 -13.94 -10.26 -0.55
N ASP A 181 -13.49 -10.65 0.67
CA ASP A 181 -13.34 -12.04 1.11
C ASP A 181 -12.30 -12.86 0.32
N GLU A 182 -11.42 -12.19 -0.41
CA GLU A 182 -10.35 -12.81 -1.21
C GLU A 182 -8.97 -12.29 -0.81
N ILE A 183 -7.95 -13.11 -1.06
CA ILE A 183 -6.55 -12.74 -0.92
C ILE A 183 -6.01 -12.33 -2.28
N TYR A 184 -5.42 -11.14 -2.34
CA TYR A 184 -4.76 -10.64 -3.52
C TYR A 184 -3.25 -10.57 -3.28
N HIS A 185 -2.48 -11.27 -4.12
CA HIS A 185 -1.03 -11.21 -4.16
C HIS A 185 -0.60 -10.03 -5.04
N LEU A 186 -0.20 -8.95 -4.42
CA LEU A 186 0.10 -7.68 -5.07
C LEU A 186 1.57 -7.32 -4.94
N TYR A 187 2.00 -6.26 -5.61
CA TYR A 187 3.32 -5.69 -5.44
C TYR A 187 3.34 -4.20 -5.79
N ILE A 188 4.35 -3.52 -5.30
CA ILE A 188 4.75 -2.19 -5.74
C ILE A 188 5.98 -2.35 -6.60
N ARG A 189 5.97 -1.84 -7.85
CA ARG A 189 7.17 -1.78 -8.70
C ARG A 189 7.87 -0.45 -8.49
N TYR A 190 9.10 -0.48 -7.97
CA TYR A 190 9.92 0.71 -7.78
C TYR A 190 10.47 1.22 -9.10
N LEU A 191 10.33 2.53 -9.38
CA LEU A 191 10.76 3.16 -10.63
C LEU A 191 11.86 4.22 -10.43
N GLY A 192 12.40 4.36 -9.22
CA GLY A 192 13.48 5.30 -8.94
C GLY A 192 13.00 6.64 -8.39
N ARG A 193 13.88 7.62 -8.44
CA ARG A 193 13.69 8.98 -7.96
C ARG A 193 13.68 9.96 -9.09
N GLU A 194 12.78 10.95 -9.04
CA GLU A 194 12.71 12.01 -10.04
C GLU A 194 12.17 13.32 -9.42
N LYS A 195 12.32 14.42 -10.15
CA LYS A 195 11.66 15.69 -9.79
C LYS A 195 10.30 15.76 -10.48
N ILE A 196 9.25 16.03 -9.73
CA ILE A 196 7.91 16.20 -10.27
C ILE A 196 7.37 17.62 -10.01
N LYS A 197 6.46 18.06 -10.89
CA LYS A 197 5.67 19.28 -10.71
C LYS A 197 4.21 18.90 -10.53
N THR A 198 3.65 19.23 -9.37
CA THR A 198 2.24 19.05 -9.04
C THR A 198 1.50 20.39 -9.04
N ARG A 199 0.22 20.40 -8.74
CA ARG A 199 -0.54 21.63 -8.53
C ARG A 199 -0.11 22.38 -7.26
N TYR A 200 0.40 21.70 -6.26
CA TYR A 200 0.91 22.30 -5.01
C TYR A 200 2.29 22.93 -5.20
N GLY A 201 3.19 22.24 -5.91
CA GLY A 201 4.57 22.70 -6.07
C GLY A 201 5.45 21.71 -6.80
N LYS A 202 6.77 21.95 -6.68
CA LYS A 202 7.82 21.08 -7.23
C LYS A 202 8.48 20.28 -6.12
N PHE A 203 8.68 18.99 -6.34
CA PHE A 203 9.21 18.07 -5.34
C PHE A 203 10.31 17.16 -5.89
N ASN A 204 11.23 16.74 -5.03
CA ASN A 204 11.95 15.49 -5.20
C ASN A 204 11.01 14.35 -4.79
N ALA A 205 10.88 13.32 -5.59
CA ALA A 205 9.89 12.26 -5.38
C ALA A 205 10.44 10.88 -5.70
N ILE A 206 9.92 9.89 -5.00
CA ILE A 206 10.07 8.47 -5.29
C ILE A 206 8.87 8.06 -6.14
N LYS A 207 9.13 7.43 -7.29
CA LYS A 207 8.10 6.94 -8.21
C LYS A 207 7.96 5.44 -8.12
N PHE A 208 6.72 4.96 -8.18
CA PHE A 208 6.41 3.55 -8.25
C PHE A 208 5.09 3.26 -8.98
N LYS A 209 4.89 1.99 -9.34
CA LYS A 209 3.64 1.47 -9.88
C LYS A 209 3.09 0.40 -8.94
N PRO A 210 1.92 0.60 -8.32
CA PRO A 210 1.22 -0.48 -7.66
C PRO A 210 0.58 -1.40 -8.71
N LEU A 211 0.60 -2.72 -8.45
CA LEU A 211 -0.31 -3.64 -9.12
C LEU A 211 -1.70 -3.46 -8.50
N LEU A 212 -2.67 -3.05 -9.31
CA LEU A 212 -4.04 -2.77 -8.87
C LEU A 212 -4.96 -3.96 -9.15
N ILE A 213 -5.91 -4.17 -8.26
CA ILE A 213 -7.10 -4.98 -8.50
C ILE A 213 -8.03 -4.17 -9.42
N LYS A 214 -8.71 -4.86 -10.34
CA LYS A 214 -9.75 -4.23 -11.18
C LYS A 214 -10.91 -3.79 -10.26
N GLY A 215 -11.27 -2.53 -10.32
CA GLY A 215 -12.37 -1.94 -9.57
C GLY A 215 -13.36 -1.19 -10.46
N THR A 216 -14.25 -0.43 -9.85
CA THR A 216 -15.30 0.35 -10.51
C THR A 216 -14.72 1.46 -11.40
N ILE A 217 -13.66 2.12 -10.92
CA ILE A 217 -13.04 3.27 -11.58
C ILE A 217 -11.76 2.86 -12.32
N PHE A 218 -10.97 1.95 -11.77
CA PHE A 218 -9.66 1.58 -12.29
C PHE A 218 -9.68 0.23 -13.00
N GLU A 219 -9.00 0.16 -14.15
CA GLU A 219 -8.94 -1.05 -14.98
C GLU A 219 -8.09 -2.20 -14.39
N GLY A 220 -7.38 -1.96 -13.29
CA GLY A 220 -6.45 -2.92 -12.71
C GLY A 220 -5.08 -2.97 -13.43
N GLY A 221 -4.20 -3.88 -12.97
CA GLY A 221 -2.85 -4.02 -13.50
C GLY A 221 -1.90 -2.90 -13.10
N GLU A 222 -0.78 -2.73 -13.81
CA GLU A 222 0.26 -1.73 -13.53
C GLU A 222 0.04 -0.41 -14.31
N LYS A 223 -1.19 0.05 -14.44
CA LYS A 223 -1.48 1.25 -15.22
C LYS A 223 -1.34 2.55 -14.42
N MET A 224 -1.44 2.47 -13.09
CA MET A 224 -1.30 3.62 -12.19
C MET A 224 0.18 3.96 -11.97
N ASN A 225 0.51 5.25 -11.97
CA ASN A 225 1.77 5.77 -11.43
C ASN A 225 1.48 6.50 -10.13
N ALA A 226 2.35 6.34 -9.14
CA ALA A 226 2.27 7.04 -7.87
C ALA A 226 3.63 7.65 -7.51
N TRP A 227 3.59 8.79 -6.85
CA TRP A 227 4.76 9.51 -6.36
C TRP A 227 4.58 9.88 -4.91
N ILE A 228 5.57 9.56 -4.11
CA ILE A 228 5.67 9.98 -2.71
C ILE A 228 6.85 10.92 -2.54
N SER A 229 6.85 11.70 -1.48
CA SER A 229 7.95 12.60 -1.13
C SER A 229 9.25 11.83 -0.87
N ASP A 230 10.36 12.27 -1.46
CA ASP A 230 11.70 11.70 -1.19
C ASP A 230 12.29 12.35 0.06
N ASP A 231 11.62 12.13 1.18
CA ASP A 231 11.98 12.53 2.54
C ASP A 231 11.39 11.53 3.55
N PRO A 232 11.72 11.61 4.85
CA PRO A 232 11.28 10.61 5.82
C PRO A 232 9.76 10.49 6.01
N ASN A 233 8.93 11.44 5.54
CA ASN A 233 7.47 11.32 5.62
C ASN A 233 6.90 10.36 4.57
N HIS A 234 7.57 10.18 3.40
CA HIS A 234 7.04 9.44 2.26
C HIS A 234 5.57 9.79 1.98
N LEU A 235 5.30 11.10 1.97
CA LEU A 235 3.96 11.64 1.79
C LEU A 235 3.48 11.43 0.35
N LEU A 236 2.26 10.94 0.15
CA LEU A 236 1.67 10.81 -1.19
C LEU A 236 1.53 12.19 -1.82
N LEU A 237 2.21 12.41 -2.95
CA LEU A 237 2.25 13.70 -3.66
C LEU A 237 1.33 13.71 -4.87
N ARG A 238 1.35 12.59 -5.64
CA ARG A 238 0.58 12.45 -6.88
C ARG A 238 0.24 11.01 -7.17
N VAL A 239 -0.94 10.81 -7.74
CA VAL A 239 -1.33 9.57 -8.43
C VAL A 239 -1.83 9.94 -9.82
N GLU A 240 -1.46 9.16 -10.82
CA GLU A 240 -2.02 9.24 -12.18
C GLU A 240 -2.46 7.85 -12.63
N SER A 241 -3.70 7.74 -13.06
CA SER A 241 -4.25 6.49 -13.59
C SER A 241 -5.06 6.77 -14.86
N PRO A 242 -4.79 6.06 -15.96
CA PRO A 242 -5.67 6.07 -17.10
C PRO A 242 -7.02 5.45 -16.72
N ILE A 243 -8.07 5.94 -17.34
CA ILE A 243 -9.41 5.37 -17.34
C ILE A 243 -9.86 5.20 -18.78
N SER A 244 -11.04 4.64 -19.03
CA SER A 244 -11.52 4.35 -20.40
C SER A 244 -11.47 5.56 -21.33
N VAL A 245 -11.73 6.76 -20.81
CA VAL A 245 -11.59 8.03 -21.57
C VAL A 245 -10.81 9.03 -20.71
N GLY A 246 -9.57 9.37 -21.12
CA GLY A 246 -8.74 10.32 -20.39
C GLY A 246 -7.98 9.67 -19.21
N LYS A 247 -7.74 10.45 -18.17
CA LYS A 247 -7.05 9.99 -16.95
C LYS A 247 -7.53 10.72 -15.70
N ILE A 248 -7.41 10.05 -14.58
CA ILE A 248 -7.54 10.65 -13.26
C ILE A 248 -6.16 11.05 -12.75
N ILE A 249 -6.07 12.28 -12.23
CA ILE A 249 -4.88 12.80 -11.56
C ILE A 249 -5.32 13.21 -10.16
N VAL A 250 -4.58 12.74 -9.16
CA VAL A 250 -4.79 13.10 -7.76
C VAL A 250 -3.54 13.80 -7.26
N ASP A 251 -3.65 15.07 -6.89
CA ASP A 251 -2.54 15.87 -6.36
C ASP A 251 -2.74 16.18 -4.88
N MET A 252 -1.69 16.08 -4.10
CA MET A 252 -1.65 16.62 -2.75
C MET A 252 -1.77 18.15 -2.83
N MET A 253 -2.75 18.70 -2.08
CA MET A 253 -3.04 20.13 -2.03
C MET A 253 -2.92 20.73 -0.64
N GLY A 254 -2.76 19.92 0.39
CA GLY A 254 -2.56 20.38 1.74
C GLY A 254 -2.14 19.24 2.66
N TYR A 255 -1.48 19.62 3.73
CA TYR A 255 -1.10 18.70 4.80
C TYR A 255 -1.02 19.45 6.13
N SER A 256 -1.16 18.73 7.21
CA SER A 256 -0.90 19.24 8.56
C SER A 256 -0.32 18.14 9.44
N ASN A 257 0.43 18.57 10.44
CA ASN A 257 0.96 17.74 11.50
C ASN A 257 1.80 16.55 11.02
N LEU A 258 2.63 16.74 9.98
CA LEU A 258 3.60 15.75 9.54
C LEU A 258 4.59 15.40 10.65
N ARG A 259 5.13 14.19 10.62
CA ARG A 259 6.15 13.76 11.60
C ARG A 259 7.46 14.53 11.46
N TYR A 260 7.86 14.85 10.22
CA TYR A 260 9.08 15.58 9.87
C TYR A 260 8.76 16.79 8.98
N PRO A 261 9.65 17.78 8.88
CA PRO A 261 9.56 18.81 7.84
C PRO A 261 9.52 18.16 6.43
N LEU A 262 8.74 18.74 5.52
CA LEU A 262 8.62 18.28 4.14
C LEU A 262 9.81 18.78 3.30
N THR A 263 10.98 18.15 3.50
CA THR A 263 12.26 18.58 2.90
C THR A 263 12.37 18.25 1.42
N SER A 264 11.51 17.39 0.90
CA SER A 264 11.42 17.10 -0.54
C SER A 264 10.81 18.24 -1.36
N LEU A 265 10.11 19.19 -0.72
CA LEU A 265 9.50 20.35 -1.38
C LEU A 265 10.60 21.32 -1.83
N ILE A 266 10.71 21.55 -3.15
CA ILE A 266 11.68 22.45 -3.78
C ILE A 266 11.12 23.87 -3.86
N SER A 267 9.85 24.02 -4.27
CA SER A 267 9.16 25.29 -4.37
C SER A 267 7.65 25.10 -4.33
N VAL A 268 6.93 26.01 -3.69
CA VAL A 268 5.47 26.13 -3.80
C VAL A 268 5.12 26.77 -5.13
N ARG A 269 3.94 26.49 -5.65
CA ARG A 269 3.45 27.08 -6.91
C ARG A 269 2.84 28.47 -6.67
#